data_9a8339b2a1c9ebb59ef5c41cc18019f7
#
_entry.id   9a8339b2a1c9ebb59ef5c41cc18019f7
#
_cell.length_a   1.000
_cell.length_b   1.000
_cell.length_c   1.000
_cell.angle_alpha   90.00
_cell.angle_beta   90.00
_cell.angle_gamma   90.00
#
_symmetry.space_group_name_H-M   'P 1'
#
loop_
_entity.id
_entity.type
_entity.pdbx_description
1 polymer ?
#
loop_
_entity_poly.entity_id
_entity_poly.type
_entity_poly.pdbx_seq_one_letter_code
_entity_poly.pdbx_strand_id
1 'polypeptide(L)'
;MKQLSDTIGVPVTSSTTAQQKAYKALGSRKVGTVHPFKPDQSFRHDKQLKDFFGLEPCGVVAGGYDLKTVGSIPLECAFQWARKLKKENPDLDTINFAQPHWRVADAIEPIEQELKINVMTSLQAIAWEAMRLAGIEDRIEGYGKLLREH
;
A
#
# COMPACT_ATOMS: atom_id res chain seq x y z
N MET A 1 0.20 16.44 -13.15
CA MET A 1 1.49 16.54 -12.42
C MET A 1 2.49 17.41 -13.19
N LYS A 2 2.78 17.15 -14.49
CA LYS A 2 3.77 17.92 -15.27
C LYS A 2 3.51 19.44 -15.24
N GLN A 3 2.30 19.87 -15.61
CA GLN A 3 1.93 21.30 -15.62
C GLN A 3 2.14 21.99 -14.25
N LEU A 4 1.84 21.31 -13.15
CA LEU A 4 2.05 21.84 -11.82
C LEU A 4 3.55 21.93 -11.49
N SER A 5 4.31 20.89 -11.82
CA SER A 5 5.77 20.89 -11.67
C SER A 5 6.43 22.03 -12.47
N ASP A 6 6.00 22.23 -13.72
CA ASP A 6 6.52 23.29 -14.57
C ASP A 6 6.18 24.70 -14.00
N THR A 7 5.03 24.83 -13.33
CA THR A 7 4.59 26.11 -12.73
C THR A 7 5.38 26.47 -11.48
N ILE A 8 5.68 25.49 -10.62
CA ILE A 8 6.32 25.75 -9.31
C ILE A 8 7.83 25.48 -9.31
N GLY A 9 8.38 24.96 -10.42
CA GLY A 9 9.81 24.75 -10.59
C GLY A 9 10.42 23.58 -9.82
N VAL A 10 9.59 22.71 -9.23
CA VAL A 10 10.04 21.50 -8.51
C VAL A 10 9.24 20.26 -8.92
N PRO A 11 9.81 19.06 -8.80
CA PRO A 11 9.07 17.84 -9.07
C PRO A 11 7.83 17.71 -8.19
N VAL A 12 6.72 17.23 -8.77
CA VAL A 12 5.45 17.03 -8.08
C VAL A 12 4.97 15.60 -8.28
N THR A 13 4.52 14.98 -7.22
CA THR A 13 3.82 13.69 -7.25
C THR A 13 2.45 13.77 -6.58
N SER A 14 1.69 12.70 -6.66
CA SER A 14 0.43 12.51 -5.93
C SER A 14 0.41 11.11 -5.32
N SER A 15 -0.48 10.89 -4.35
CA SER A 15 -0.66 9.56 -3.77
C SER A 15 -0.92 8.48 -4.83
N THR A 16 -1.76 8.76 -5.82
CA THR A 16 -2.05 7.81 -6.91
C THR A 16 -0.82 7.56 -7.79
N THR A 17 -0.08 8.61 -8.15
CA THR A 17 1.14 8.47 -8.96
C THR A 17 2.21 7.68 -8.21
N ALA A 18 2.42 7.98 -6.94
CA ALA A 18 3.37 7.27 -6.09
C ALA A 18 3.03 5.79 -5.96
N GLN A 19 1.76 5.47 -5.69
CA GLN A 19 1.29 4.08 -5.63
C GLN A 19 1.48 3.33 -6.96
N GLN A 20 1.17 3.96 -8.10
CA GLN A 20 1.38 3.35 -9.41
C GLN A 20 2.84 2.99 -9.64
N LYS A 21 3.76 3.89 -9.30
CA LYS A 21 5.20 3.64 -9.40
C LYS A 21 5.68 2.57 -8.42
N ALA A 22 5.16 2.58 -7.18
CA ALA A 22 5.47 1.58 -6.17
C ALA A 22 5.03 0.17 -6.59
N TYR A 23 3.82 0.00 -7.10
CA TYR A 23 3.36 -1.29 -7.63
C TYR A 23 4.24 -1.78 -8.78
N LYS A 24 4.65 -0.86 -9.67
CA LYS A 24 5.56 -1.20 -10.77
C LYS A 24 6.93 -1.64 -10.26
N ALA A 25 7.51 -0.93 -9.30
CA ALA A 25 8.79 -1.28 -8.68
C ALA A 25 8.73 -2.65 -8.01
N LEU A 26 7.66 -2.92 -7.24
CA LEU A 26 7.43 -4.21 -6.58
C LEU A 26 7.10 -5.36 -7.55
N GLY A 27 6.80 -5.09 -8.84
CA GLY A 27 6.38 -6.08 -9.80
C GLY A 27 4.98 -6.66 -9.51
N SER A 28 4.14 -5.89 -8.83
CA SER A 28 2.79 -6.32 -8.42
C SER A 28 1.88 -6.59 -9.61
N ARG A 29 1.07 -7.65 -9.51
CA ARG A 29 0.09 -8.06 -10.52
C ARG A 29 -1.26 -8.41 -9.90
N LYS A 30 -1.26 -9.26 -8.86
CA LYS A 30 -2.44 -9.74 -8.13
C LYS A 30 -2.45 -9.15 -6.75
N VAL A 31 -3.29 -8.14 -6.55
CA VAL A 31 -3.28 -7.33 -5.33
C VAL A 31 -4.52 -7.56 -4.49
N GLY A 32 -4.32 -8.04 -3.29
CA GLY A 32 -5.38 -8.10 -2.29
C GLY A 32 -5.39 -6.83 -1.43
N THR A 33 -6.55 -6.39 -1.01
CA THR A 33 -6.70 -5.18 -0.19
C THR A 33 -7.11 -5.51 1.24
N VAL A 34 -6.42 -4.89 2.18
CA VAL A 34 -6.82 -4.84 3.59
C VAL A 34 -7.17 -3.39 3.94
N HIS A 35 -8.38 -3.16 4.43
CA HIS A 35 -8.79 -1.85 4.90
C HIS A 35 -9.54 -1.92 6.23
N PRO A 36 -9.45 -0.90 7.09
CA PRO A 36 -10.04 -0.96 8.42
C PRO A 36 -11.54 -0.74 8.44
N PHE A 37 -12.14 -0.25 7.37
CA PHE A 37 -13.54 0.17 7.32
C PHE A 37 -14.53 -0.98 7.18
N LYS A 38 -15.83 -0.63 7.13
CA LYS A 38 -16.93 -1.57 6.91
C LYS A 38 -16.89 -2.17 5.50
N PRO A 39 -17.41 -3.39 5.31
CA PRO A 39 -17.34 -4.10 4.03
C PRO A 39 -18.00 -3.39 2.84
N ASP A 40 -19.00 -2.55 3.09
CA ASP A 40 -19.70 -1.77 2.05
C ASP A 40 -18.79 -0.78 1.29
N GLN A 41 -17.58 -0.54 1.77
CA GLN A 41 -16.59 0.32 1.11
C GLN A 41 -15.57 -0.44 0.24
N SER A 42 -15.59 -1.75 0.27
CA SER A 42 -14.58 -2.62 -0.39
C SER A 42 -14.55 -2.47 -1.91
N PHE A 43 -15.69 -2.27 -2.58
CA PHE A 43 -15.78 -2.16 -4.04
C PHE A 43 -14.94 -1.02 -4.63
N ARG A 44 -14.67 0.02 -3.86
CA ARG A 44 -13.85 1.16 -4.29
C ARG A 44 -12.40 0.77 -4.52
N HIS A 45 -11.88 -0.14 -3.72
CA HIS A 45 -10.51 -0.60 -3.80
C HIS A 45 -10.28 -1.46 -5.05
N ASP A 46 -11.18 -2.39 -5.34
CA ASP A 46 -11.13 -3.22 -6.55
C ASP A 46 -11.19 -2.37 -7.82
N LYS A 47 -12.12 -1.40 -7.85
CA LYS A 47 -12.23 -0.46 -8.97
C LYS A 47 -10.95 0.36 -9.13
N GLN A 48 -10.38 0.85 -8.04
CA GLN A 48 -9.13 1.62 -8.08
C GLN A 48 -7.97 0.77 -8.62
N LEU A 49 -7.81 -0.47 -8.16
CA LEU A 49 -6.78 -1.38 -8.63
C LEU A 49 -6.86 -1.60 -10.14
N LYS A 50 -8.06 -1.86 -10.67
CA LYS A 50 -8.28 -2.07 -12.11
C LYS A 50 -8.10 -0.80 -12.93
N ASP A 51 -8.85 0.24 -12.60
CA ASP A 51 -9.01 1.40 -13.48
C ASP A 51 -7.80 2.35 -13.45
N PHE A 52 -7.15 2.49 -12.29
CA PHE A 52 -6.02 3.41 -12.16
C PHE A 52 -4.65 2.73 -12.23
N PHE A 53 -4.56 1.49 -11.74
CA PHE A 53 -3.26 0.82 -11.67
C PHE A 53 -3.09 -0.32 -12.67
N GLY A 54 -4.19 -0.78 -13.32
CA GLY A 54 -4.15 -1.89 -14.27
C GLY A 54 -3.80 -3.23 -13.62
N LEU A 55 -4.15 -3.40 -12.33
CA LEU A 55 -3.84 -4.56 -11.52
C LEU A 55 -5.07 -5.48 -11.38
N GLU A 56 -4.83 -6.76 -11.13
CA GLU A 56 -5.87 -7.74 -10.84
C GLU A 56 -6.23 -7.69 -9.34
N PRO A 57 -7.46 -7.28 -8.96
CA PRO A 57 -7.92 -7.37 -7.58
C PRO A 57 -8.05 -8.82 -7.15
N CYS A 58 -7.51 -9.14 -5.98
CA CYS A 58 -7.43 -10.51 -5.46
C CYS A 58 -7.90 -10.56 -4.00
N GLY A 59 -9.19 -10.26 -3.79
CA GLY A 59 -9.83 -10.29 -2.49
C GLY A 59 -9.66 -9.03 -1.63
N VAL A 60 -10.57 -8.90 -0.67
CA VAL A 60 -10.62 -7.77 0.27
C VAL A 60 -10.90 -8.28 1.68
N VAL A 61 -10.16 -7.80 2.66
CA VAL A 61 -10.49 -7.95 4.08
C VAL A 61 -10.83 -6.59 4.67
N ALA A 62 -12.01 -6.47 5.24
CA ALA A 62 -12.55 -5.28 5.87
C ALA A 62 -12.58 -5.44 7.40
N GLY A 63 -12.05 -4.45 8.12
CA GLY A 63 -11.91 -4.50 9.58
C GLY A 63 -13.15 -4.13 10.37
N GLY A 64 -14.14 -3.45 9.75
CA GLY A 64 -15.39 -3.05 10.40
C GLY A 64 -15.31 -1.82 11.31
N TYR A 65 -14.20 -1.10 11.31
CA TYR A 65 -13.98 0.11 12.12
C TYR A 65 -14.53 1.38 11.45
N ASP A 66 -14.73 2.41 12.27
CA ASP A 66 -15.06 3.75 11.80
C ASP A 66 -13.79 4.61 11.64
N LEU A 67 -13.87 5.64 10.79
CA LEU A 67 -12.74 6.55 10.55
C LEU A 67 -12.19 7.18 11.85
N LYS A 68 -13.06 7.47 12.82
CA LYS A 68 -12.68 8.07 14.10
C LYS A 68 -11.81 7.17 14.97
N THR A 69 -11.87 5.87 14.77
CA THR A 69 -11.18 4.86 15.60
C THR A 69 -9.99 4.22 14.88
N VAL A 70 -9.72 4.59 13.62
CA VAL A 70 -8.67 3.97 12.81
C VAL A 70 -7.28 4.04 13.43
N GLY A 71 -6.96 5.13 14.14
CA GLY A 71 -5.67 5.32 14.80
C GLY A 71 -5.47 4.46 16.07
N SER A 72 -6.54 3.86 16.60
CA SER A 72 -6.49 2.99 17.80
C SER A 72 -6.55 1.50 17.47
N ILE A 73 -6.57 1.14 16.18
CA ILE A 73 -6.58 -0.27 15.78
C ILE A 73 -5.25 -0.93 16.15
N PRO A 74 -5.27 -2.02 16.92
CA PRO A 74 -4.06 -2.74 17.30
C PRO A 74 -3.25 -3.19 16.07
N LEU A 75 -1.92 -3.16 16.18
CA LEU A 75 -1.04 -3.57 15.08
C LEU A 75 -1.24 -5.05 14.72
N GLU A 76 -1.59 -5.89 15.69
CA GLU A 76 -1.89 -7.31 15.53
C GLU A 76 -3.01 -7.56 14.51
N CYS A 77 -3.95 -6.63 14.35
CA CYS A 77 -5.01 -6.72 13.34
C CYS A 77 -4.42 -6.75 11.92
N ALA A 78 -3.32 -6.03 11.67
CA ALA A 78 -2.66 -6.05 10.36
C ALA A 78 -2.19 -7.45 9.99
N PHE A 79 -1.53 -8.15 10.94
CA PHE A 79 -1.07 -9.53 10.75
C PHE A 79 -2.23 -10.51 10.55
N GLN A 80 -3.26 -10.42 11.39
CA GLN A 80 -4.43 -11.32 11.31
C GLN A 80 -5.14 -11.17 9.97
N TRP A 81 -5.36 -9.94 9.51
CA TRP A 81 -6.07 -9.68 8.26
C TRP A 81 -5.22 -10.00 7.03
N ALA A 82 -3.91 -9.77 7.09
CA ALA A 82 -2.98 -10.18 6.04
C ALA A 82 -2.96 -11.71 5.88
N ARG A 83 -2.84 -12.46 6.98
CA ARG A 83 -2.89 -13.93 6.98
C ARG A 83 -4.21 -14.45 6.43
N LYS A 84 -5.34 -13.86 6.87
CA LYS A 84 -6.67 -14.21 6.37
C LYS A 84 -6.74 -14.01 4.86
N LEU A 85 -6.37 -12.82 4.37
CA LEU A 85 -6.42 -12.49 2.95
C LEU A 85 -5.55 -13.44 2.11
N LYS A 86 -4.33 -13.73 2.56
CA LYS A 86 -3.41 -14.65 1.87
C LYS A 86 -3.92 -16.09 1.86
N LYS A 87 -4.52 -16.54 2.97
CA LYS A 87 -5.12 -17.89 3.07
C LYS A 87 -6.30 -18.06 2.11
N GLU A 88 -7.15 -17.04 2.00
CA GLU A 88 -8.33 -17.05 1.13
C GLU A 88 -7.96 -16.85 -0.36
N ASN A 89 -6.82 -16.22 -0.63
CA ASN A 89 -6.32 -15.90 -1.97
C ASN A 89 -4.83 -16.29 -2.12
N PRO A 90 -4.53 -17.59 -2.29
CA PRO A 90 -3.13 -18.07 -2.29
C PRO A 90 -2.25 -17.48 -3.39
N ASP A 91 -2.87 -17.06 -4.51
CA ASP A 91 -2.15 -16.55 -5.69
C ASP A 91 -1.82 -15.06 -5.62
N LEU A 92 -2.30 -14.33 -4.60
CA LEU A 92 -1.95 -12.92 -4.49
C LEU A 92 -0.45 -12.73 -4.25
N ASP A 93 0.12 -11.74 -4.90
CA ASP A 93 1.55 -11.40 -4.81
C ASP A 93 1.82 -10.13 -3.99
N THR A 94 0.79 -9.32 -3.77
CA THR A 94 0.92 -8.06 -3.04
C THR A 94 -0.30 -7.80 -2.15
N ILE A 95 -0.09 -7.35 -0.93
CA ILE A 95 -1.13 -6.82 -0.05
C ILE A 95 -1.04 -5.30 -0.03
N ASN A 96 -2.18 -4.65 -0.31
CA ASN A 96 -2.36 -3.21 -0.13
C ASN A 96 -3.09 -2.92 1.18
N PHE A 97 -2.42 -2.25 2.12
CA PHE A 97 -3.08 -1.67 3.29
C PHE A 97 -3.63 -0.30 2.94
N ALA A 98 -4.93 -0.26 2.62
CA ALA A 98 -5.58 0.90 2.02
C ALA A 98 -6.15 1.87 3.06
N GLN A 99 -5.30 2.49 3.88
CA GLN A 99 -5.65 3.62 4.75
C GLN A 99 -4.40 4.28 5.35
N PRO A 100 -4.07 5.53 4.97
CA PRO A 100 -2.85 6.20 5.44
C PRO A 100 -2.85 6.54 6.94
N HIS A 101 -4.01 6.67 7.57
CA HIS A 101 -4.11 6.99 9.00
C HIS A 101 -4.00 5.76 9.91
N TRP A 102 -3.99 4.56 9.35
CA TRP A 102 -3.76 3.35 10.11
C TRP A 102 -2.26 3.10 10.27
N ARG A 103 -1.82 2.96 11.52
CA ARG A 103 -0.40 2.80 11.88
C ARG A 103 0.06 1.36 11.61
N VAL A 104 0.38 1.05 10.34
CA VAL A 104 0.82 -0.30 9.93
C VAL A 104 2.28 -0.35 9.47
N ALA A 105 3.02 0.75 9.55
CA ALA A 105 4.38 0.82 9.04
C ALA A 105 5.28 -0.28 9.64
N ASP A 106 5.19 -0.50 10.95
CA ASP A 106 5.99 -1.49 11.67
C ASP A 106 5.60 -2.96 11.37
N ALA A 107 4.45 -3.18 10.73
CA ALA A 107 4.00 -4.50 10.31
C ALA A 107 4.41 -4.87 8.88
N ILE A 108 4.83 -3.92 8.05
CA ILE A 108 5.09 -4.14 6.63
C ILE A 108 6.13 -5.23 6.43
N GLU A 109 7.34 -5.00 6.89
CA GLU A 109 8.45 -5.95 6.68
C GLU A 109 8.25 -7.30 7.36
N PRO A 110 7.76 -7.39 8.62
CA PRO A 110 7.42 -8.68 9.21
C PRO A 110 6.38 -9.47 8.43
N ILE A 111 5.35 -8.82 7.87
CA ILE A 111 4.34 -9.49 7.04
C ILE A 111 4.95 -9.99 5.73
N GLU A 112 5.79 -9.19 5.07
CA GLU A 112 6.53 -9.61 3.87
C GLU A 112 7.39 -10.84 4.13
N GLN A 113 8.10 -10.85 5.26
CA GLN A 113 8.96 -11.96 5.66
C GLN A 113 8.16 -13.22 5.98
N GLU A 114 7.03 -13.10 6.65
CA GLU A 114 6.19 -14.23 7.03
C GLU A 114 5.45 -14.83 5.83
N LEU A 115 4.78 -13.98 5.04
CA LEU A 115 3.88 -14.45 3.97
C LEU A 115 4.57 -14.58 2.61
N LYS A 116 5.83 -14.15 2.48
CA LYS A 116 6.63 -14.16 1.24
C LYS A 116 5.91 -13.46 0.07
N ILE A 117 5.35 -12.30 0.34
CA ILE A 117 4.63 -11.45 -0.62
C ILE A 117 5.07 -10.00 -0.45
N ASN A 118 4.77 -9.14 -1.42
CA ASN A 118 4.98 -7.72 -1.25
C ASN A 118 3.87 -7.10 -0.38
N VAL A 119 4.24 -6.09 0.39
CA VAL A 119 3.27 -5.25 1.12
C VAL A 119 3.46 -3.80 0.68
N MET A 120 2.36 -3.10 0.44
CA MET A 120 2.36 -1.70 0.05
C MET A 120 1.33 -0.91 0.85
N THR A 121 1.70 0.29 1.25
CA THR A 121 0.76 1.29 1.78
C THR A 121 0.89 2.59 0.98
N SER A 122 -0.18 3.36 0.91
CA SER A 122 -0.14 4.66 0.22
C SER A 122 0.88 5.62 0.86
N LEU A 123 1.03 5.60 2.18
CA LEU A 123 1.98 6.44 2.89
C LEU A 123 3.43 6.05 2.58
N GLN A 124 3.75 4.74 2.60
CA GLN A 124 5.05 4.23 2.22
C GLN A 124 5.41 4.60 0.77
N ALA A 125 4.46 4.44 -0.15
CA ALA A 125 4.65 4.80 -1.56
C ALA A 125 4.93 6.30 -1.75
N ILE A 126 4.20 7.17 -1.04
CA ILE A 126 4.41 8.63 -1.07
C ILE A 126 5.79 8.98 -0.53
N ALA A 127 6.18 8.43 0.61
CA ALA A 127 7.48 8.69 1.21
C ALA A 127 8.63 8.24 0.29
N TRP A 128 8.54 7.02 -0.25
CA TRP A 128 9.51 6.47 -1.20
C TRP A 128 9.63 7.35 -2.46
N GLU A 129 8.52 7.68 -3.11
CA GLU A 129 8.52 8.50 -4.32
C GLU A 129 9.03 9.92 -4.07
N ALA A 130 8.67 10.53 -2.92
CA ALA A 130 9.17 11.86 -2.55
C ALA A 130 10.69 11.87 -2.39
N MET A 131 11.26 10.85 -1.74
CA MET A 131 12.70 10.67 -1.63
C MET A 131 13.37 10.56 -3.00
N ARG A 132 12.86 9.73 -3.89
CA ARG A 132 13.40 9.54 -5.26
C ARG A 132 13.30 10.84 -6.10
N LEU A 133 12.22 11.60 -5.98
CA LEU A 133 12.09 12.91 -6.62
C LEU A 133 13.05 13.96 -6.07
N ALA A 134 13.42 13.86 -4.80
CA ALA A 134 14.42 14.72 -4.15
C ALA A 134 15.87 14.27 -4.43
N GLY A 135 16.09 13.19 -5.20
CA GLY A 135 17.42 12.65 -5.46
C GLY A 135 18.03 11.87 -4.28
N ILE A 136 17.20 11.49 -3.31
CA ILE A 136 17.61 10.69 -2.15
C ILE A 136 17.44 9.22 -2.54
N GLU A 137 18.55 8.50 -2.66
CA GLU A 137 18.59 7.09 -3.06
C GLU A 137 18.82 6.13 -1.88
N ASP A 138 18.79 6.65 -0.66
CA ASP A 138 18.99 5.86 0.55
C ASP A 138 18.00 4.69 0.61
N ARG A 139 18.52 3.54 1.05
CA ARG A 139 17.74 2.33 1.32
C ARG A 139 17.44 2.27 2.80
N ILE A 140 16.16 2.04 3.12
CA ILE A 140 15.69 2.07 4.50
C ILE A 140 15.19 0.68 4.89
N GLU A 141 15.87 0.07 5.85
CA GLU A 141 15.51 -1.22 6.43
C GLU A 141 14.34 -1.09 7.41
N GLY A 142 13.60 -2.17 7.61
CA GLY A 142 12.51 -2.26 8.59
C GLY A 142 11.14 -1.80 8.08
N TYR A 143 11.08 -1.23 6.88
CA TYR A 143 9.83 -0.70 6.29
C TYR A 143 9.44 -1.38 4.99
N GLY A 144 9.93 -2.60 4.77
CA GLY A 144 9.56 -3.46 3.65
C GLY A 144 10.38 -3.25 2.38
N LYS A 145 10.13 -4.14 1.44
CA LYS A 145 10.89 -4.29 0.19
C LYS A 145 10.97 -2.99 -0.64
N LEU A 146 9.89 -2.21 -0.69
CA LEU A 146 9.87 -0.97 -1.47
C LEU A 146 10.96 0.02 -1.03
N LEU A 147 11.14 0.22 0.27
CA LEU A 147 12.14 1.13 0.80
C LEU A 147 13.54 0.51 0.90
N ARG A 148 13.61 -0.82 1.03
CA ARG A 148 14.89 -1.53 1.17
C ARG A 148 15.57 -1.78 -0.18
N GLU A 149 14.82 -2.05 -1.27
CA GLU A 149 15.39 -2.53 -2.53
C GLU A 149 15.25 -1.54 -3.70
N HIS A 150 14.36 -0.59 -3.61
CA HIS A 150 14.01 0.35 -4.68
C HIS A 150 14.14 1.81 -4.25
#